data_00d76694315f7bcc3023eacb6b8d3208
#
_entry.id   00d76694315f7bcc3023eacb6b8d3208
#
_cell.length_a   1.000
_cell.length_b   1.000
_cell.length_c   1.000
_cell.angle_alpha   90.00
_cell.angle_beta   90.00
_cell.angle_gamma   90.00
#
_symmetry.space_group_name_H-M   'P 1'
#
loop_
_entity.id
_entity.type
_entity.pdbx_description
1 polymer ?
#
loop_
_entity_poly.entity_id
_entity_poly.type
_entity_poly.pdbx_seq_one_letter_code
_entity_poly.pdbx_strand_id
1 'polypeptide(L)'
;MNIRNILLESTARDPGKEFVIFRDDKLTYGEFSEKVNRLANSLSQLEILPAQKISLLMYNSIEYLVSYFAIASVGATVVPLNFAFTAHEIAYHLNDSDSVAVISDNNLLPKVKKAEPEVPGLKHIITAGPGEKLNLPGLIEAGSPREEIATRRPEDVMHLIYTSGTTGLPKGAMITHGNIIWMVDTLNKFYGEKPDDLFVSALPLFHAYGKLQSFLSPVNIGATIILLERFDPEEVMKIIHEQKATVFFGVPTMYNLMVNSPNVESYDLTSLRICVSGGASLPVEVLNSFKEKADVSIAEGYGLSETTVLTHCNPLHGLQKAGSIGPTIPGVEAKVFSEEDEELPIGEVGELVVKGPNIMKGYYQKEKETEEAMRQGWLHTGDLVKKDQDNYYYVVDRIKDMYIRGGRNVYPREIEEVLFTHPKVSEAAVIGIPDEKYGEQGKAFVVLSQGFQASEEEIMNYLGERVAKYKLPQSLQFVEELPKNTVGKVLKRELRASYMQ
;
A
#
# COMPACT_ATOMS: atom_id res chain seq x y z
N MET A 1 -9.97 12.38 19.82
CA MET A 1 -8.90 11.40 20.01
C MET A 1 -7.87 11.61 18.89
N ASN A 2 -6.63 11.95 19.23
CA ASN A 2 -5.56 12.19 18.23
C ASN A 2 -4.72 10.94 18.05
N ILE A 3 -4.30 10.60 16.82
CA ILE A 3 -3.42 9.45 16.55
C ILE A 3 -2.10 9.52 17.34
N ARG A 4 -1.64 10.72 17.71
CA ARG A 4 -0.47 10.92 18.57
C ARG A 4 -0.56 10.12 19.89
N ASN A 5 -1.77 9.84 20.38
CA ASN A 5 -1.98 9.14 21.64
C ASN A 5 -1.39 7.71 21.63
N ILE A 6 -1.38 7.01 20.48
CA ILE A 6 -0.78 5.66 20.40
C ILE A 6 0.72 5.69 20.74
N LEU A 7 1.43 6.74 20.29
CA LEU A 7 2.84 6.91 20.64
C LEU A 7 3.01 7.30 22.10
N LEU A 8 2.14 8.15 22.65
CA LEU A 8 2.20 8.54 24.06
C LEU A 8 2.01 7.34 24.99
N GLU A 9 1.01 6.51 24.71
CA GLU A 9 0.70 5.33 25.49
C GLU A 9 1.87 4.32 25.47
N SER A 10 2.51 4.15 24.31
CA SER A 10 3.67 3.27 24.19
C SER A 10 4.91 3.85 24.86
N THR A 11 5.14 5.17 24.74
CA THR A 11 6.21 5.86 25.46
C THR A 11 6.02 5.78 26.98
N ALA A 12 4.78 5.93 27.46
CA ALA A 12 4.49 5.85 28.90
C ALA A 12 4.67 4.44 29.47
N ARG A 13 4.47 3.40 28.66
CA ARG A 13 4.68 1.99 29.07
C ARG A 13 6.17 1.70 29.28
N ASP A 14 7.01 2.07 28.35
CA ASP A 14 8.47 1.86 28.44
C ASP A 14 9.22 2.89 27.59
N PRO A 15 9.61 4.06 28.15
CA PRO A 15 10.32 5.09 27.42
C PRO A 15 11.76 4.69 27.02
N GLY A 16 12.35 3.71 27.72
CA GLY A 16 13.71 3.22 27.45
C GLY A 16 13.80 2.14 26.38
N LYS A 17 12.67 1.58 25.96
CA LYS A 17 12.65 0.54 24.94
C LYS A 17 13.06 1.07 23.57
N GLU A 18 13.87 0.30 22.82
CA GLU A 18 14.18 0.60 21.41
C GLU A 18 12.88 0.61 20.61
N PHE A 19 12.62 1.74 19.94
CA PHE A 19 11.48 1.92 19.05
C PHE A 19 11.86 1.65 17.60
N VAL A 20 12.87 2.35 17.10
CA VAL A 20 13.27 2.27 15.70
C VAL A 20 14.77 2.12 15.56
N ILE A 21 15.16 1.22 14.68
CA ILE A 21 16.54 0.98 14.23
C ILE A 21 16.54 1.32 12.73
N PHE A 22 17.39 2.26 12.32
CA PHE A 22 17.55 2.67 10.92
C PHE A 22 19.02 2.83 10.61
N ARG A 23 19.61 1.91 9.83
CA ARG A 23 21.06 1.82 9.62
C ARG A 23 21.79 1.66 10.96
N ASP A 24 22.71 2.57 11.29
CA ASP A 24 23.45 2.58 12.55
C ASP A 24 22.75 3.37 13.67
N ASP A 25 21.67 4.12 13.32
CA ASP A 25 20.93 4.94 14.27
C ASP A 25 19.85 4.14 14.98
N LYS A 26 19.75 4.35 16.30
CA LYS A 26 18.71 3.76 17.14
C LYS A 26 18.08 4.83 18.01
N LEU A 27 16.76 4.79 18.14
CA LEU A 27 16.03 5.65 19.08
C LEU A 27 15.10 4.80 19.95
N THR A 28 15.10 5.16 21.22
CA THR A 28 14.09 4.69 22.17
C THR A 28 12.75 5.40 21.96
N TYR A 29 11.66 4.88 22.53
CA TYR A 29 10.36 5.57 22.52
C TYR A 29 10.44 6.96 23.13
N GLY A 30 11.22 7.13 24.23
CA GLY A 30 11.42 8.41 24.89
C GLY A 30 12.13 9.43 24.01
N GLU A 31 13.27 9.06 23.43
CA GLU A 31 14.06 9.92 22.53
C GLU A 31 13.28 10.30 21.28
N PHE A 32 12.56 9.35 20.70
CA PHE A 32 11.70 9.59 19.55
C PHE A 32 10.56 10.55 19.89
N SER A 33 9.86 10.32 21.01
CA SER A 33 8.77 11.19 21.47
C SER A 33 9.25 12.61 21.73
N GLU A 34 10.45 12.81 22.30
CA GLU A 34 11.04 14.12 22.48
C GLU A 34 11.30 14.84 21.16
N LYS A 35 11.88 14.16 20.16
CA LYS A 35 12.07 14.73 18.81
C LYS A 35 10.73 15.16 18.18
N VAL A 36 9.68 14.34 18.33
CA VAL A 36 8.32 14.67 17.87
C VAL A 36 7.79 15.92 18.56
N ASN A 37 7.93 16.04 19.90
CA ASN A 37 7.46 17.22 20.64
C ASN A 37 8.17 18.49 20.18
N ARG A 38 9.50 18.42 20.04
CA ARG A 38 10.32 19.56 19.58
C ARG A 38 9.90 20.01 18.17
N LEU A 39 9.76 19.08 17.23
CA LEU A 39 9.31 19.44 15.88
C LEU A 39 7.87 19.99 15.88
N ALA A 40 6.94 19.41 16.65
CA ALA A 40 5.58 19.90 16.75
C ALA A 40 5.52 21.35 17.27
N ASN A 41 6.31 21.67 18.30
CA ASN A 41 6.43 23.04 18.81
C ASN A 41 6.93 24.02 17.73
N SER A 42 7.95 23.63 16.95
CA SER A 42 8.47 24.47 15.87
C SER A 42 7.46 24.63 14.73
N LEU A 43 6.70 23.57 14.37
CA LEU A 43 5.61 23.67 13.38
C LEU A 43 4.50 24.63 13.85
N SER A 44 4.17 24.63 15.14
CA SER A 44 3.21 25.59 15.71
C SER A 44 3.72 27.03 15.59
N GLN A 45 5.02 27.28 15.77
CA GLN A 45 5.65 28.60 15.60
C GLN A 45 5.66 29.07 14.14
N LEU A 46 5.57 28.14 13.17
CA LEU A 46 5.37 28.45 11.75
C LEU A 46 3.89 28.77 11.40
N GLU A 47 3.05 28.94 12.42
CA GLU A 47 1.62 29.24 12.29
C GLU A 47 0.82 28.16 11.50
N ILE A 48 1.27 26.91 11.59
CA ILE A 48 0.55 25.78 11.02
C ILE A 48 -0.63 25.46 11.94
N LEU A 49 -1.82 25.63 11.41
CA LEU A 49 -3.08 25.49 12.16
C LEU A 49 -3.66 24.08 12.04
N PRO A 50 -4.49 23.65 13.00
CA PRO A 50 -5.24 22.38 12.88
C PRO A 50 -6.02 22.29 11.55
N ALA A 51 -6.10 21.09 11.00
CA ALA A 51 -6.71 20.75 9.71
C ALA A 51 -6.02 21.31 8.46
N GLN A 52 -4.99 22.13 8.57
CA GLN A 52 -4.13 22.44 7.43
C GLN A 52 -3.37 21.19 6.98
N LYS A 53 -2.93 21.17 5.73
CA LYS A 53 -2.28 20.01 5.14
C LYS A 53 -0.79 20.26 5.01
N ILE A 54 0.00 19.24 5.42
CA ILE A 54 1.44 19.20 5.24
C ILE A 54 1.76 17.97 4.39
N SER A 55 2.39 18.19 3.25
CA SER A 55 2.82 17.12 2.37
C SER A 55 4.17 16.54 2.83
N LEU A 56 4.32 15.22 2.76
CA LEU A 56 5.57 14.50 3.01
C LEU A 56 6.09 13.88 1.71
N LEU A 57 7.18 14.40 1.17
CA LEU A 57 7.88 13.89 -0.01
C LEU A 57 9.24 13.33 0.42
N MET A 58 9.23 12.13 0.99
CA MET A 58 10.40 11.57 1.66
C MET A 58 10.50 10.05 1.42
N TYR A 59 11.72 9.53 1.45
CA TYR A 59 11.99 8.11 1.61
C TYR A 59 11.67 7.65 3.04
N ASN A 60 11.72 6.36 3.27
CA ASN A 60 11.63 5.82 4.62
C ASN A 60 12.84 6.29 5.43
N SER A 61 12.59 6.94 6.57
CA SER A 61 13.62 7.49 7.45
C SER A 61 13.04 7.79 8.84
N ILE A 62 13.90 8.00 9.81
CA ILE A 62 13.47 8.47 11.14
C ILE A 62 12.80 9.84 11.05
N GLU A 63 13.27 10.70 10.16
CA GLU A 63 12.71 12.02 9.91
C GLU A 63 11.29 11.95 9.39
N TYR A 64 10.96 10.96 8.54
CA TYR A 64 9.59 10.70 8.10
C TYR A 64 8.69 10.38 9.29
N LEU A 65 9.13 9.45 10.16
CA LEU A 65 8.35 9.02 11.33
C LEU A 65 8.13 10.18 12.31
N VAL A 66 9.18 10.96 12.60
CA VAL A 66 9.12 12.15 13.46
C VAL A 66 8.16 13.19 12.88
N SER A 67 8.29 13.49 11.57
CA SER A 67 7.43 14.46 10.88
C SER A 67 5.97 14.05 10.92
N TYR A 68 5.68 12.76 10.70
CA TYR A 68 4.33 12.23 10.75
C TYR A 68 3.63 12.52 12.10
N PHE A 69 4.27 12.17 13.21
CA PHE A 69 3.68 12.40 14.54
C PHE A 69 3.72 13.87 14.96
N ALA A 70 4.69 14.66 14.51
CA ALA A 70 4.69 16.10 14.76
C ALA A 70 3.54 16.80 14.07
N ILE A 71 3.24 16.44 12.81
CA ILE A 71 2.05 16.93 12.07
C ILE A 71 0.76 16.55 12.80
N ALA A 72 0.66 15.30 13.26
CA ALA A 72 -0.48 14.85 14.06
C ALA A 72 -0.62 15.64 15.36
N SER A 73 0.51 15.97 16.03
CA SER A 73 0.52 16.72 17.30
C SER A 73 -0.06 18.12 17.15
N VAL A 74 0.26 18.84 16.07
CA VAL A 74 -0.33 20.15 15.78
C VAL A 74 -1.75 20.08 15.22
N GLY A 75 -2.28 18.86 15.03
CA GLY A 75 -3.64 18.64 14.51
C GLY A 75 -3.78 18.89 13.01
N ALA A 76 -2.68 18.95 12.27
CA ALA A 76 -2.66 19.07 10.82
C ALA A 76 -2.88 17.70 10.15
N THR A 77 -3.21 17.73 8.86
CA THR A 77 -3.45 16.55 8.01
C THR A 77 -2.18 16.20 7.23
N VAL A 78 -1.78 14.95 7.24
CA VAL A 78 -0.64 14.45 6.44
C VAL A 78 -1.09 14.13 5.01
N VAL A 79 -0.35 14.65 4.03
CA VAL A 79 -0.50 14.31 2.61
C VAL A 79 0.77 13.58 2.16
N PRO A 80 0.81 12.25 2.18
CA PRO A 80 1.98 11.51 1.76
C PRO A 80 2.11 11.55 0.24
N LEU A 81 3.28 11.92 -0.26
CA LEU A 81 3.57 11.99 -1.69
C LEU A 81 4.56 10.88 -2.08
N ASN A 82 4.34 10.32 -3.26
CA ASN A 82 5.26 9.37 -3.83
C ASN A 82 6.56 10.07 -4.27
N PHE A 83 7.71 9.62 -3.77
CA PHE A 83 9.02 10.16 -4.11
C PHE A 83 9.37 10.03 -5.62
N ALA A 84 8.71 9.14 -6.35
CA ALA A 84 8.88 8.99 -7.80
C ALA A 84 8.18 10.09 -8.61
N PHE A 85 7.26 10.85 -8.02
CA PHE A 85 6.52 11.89 -8.72
C PHE A 85 7.44 12.89 -9.42
N THR A 86 7.01 13.33 -10.61
CA THR A 86 7.58 14.47 -11.34
C THR A 86 7.20 15.79 -10.66
N ALA A 87 7.87 16.88 -11.02
CA ALA A 87 7.52 18.19 -10.50
C ALA A 87 6.07 18.60 -10.80
N HIS A 88 5.55 18.25 -11.99
CA HIS A 88 4.16 18.52 -12.36
C HIS A 88 3.16 17.74 -11.49
N GLU A 89 3.40 16.47 -11.23
CA GLU A 89 2.57 15.68 -10.32
C GLU A 89 2.63 16.22 -8.89
N ILE A 90 3.81 16.65 -8.42
CA ILE A 90 3.96 17.28 -7.10
C ILE A 90 3.12 18.56 -7.05
N ALA A 91 3.20 19.43 -8.07
CA ALA A 91 2.41 20.66 -8.13
C ALA A 91 0.90 20.36 -8.08
N TYR A 92 0.45 19.36 -8.86
CA TYR A 92 -0.95 18.91 -8.82
C TYR A 92 -1.39 18.52 -7.41
N HIS A 93 -0.63 17.63 -6.73
CA HIS A 93 -1.00 17.13 -5.42
C HIS A 93 -0.97 18.22 -4.33
N LEU A 94 0.00 19.12 -4.38
CA LEU A 94 0.09 20.25 -3.45
C LEU A 94 -1.10 21.21 -3.60
N ASN A 95 -1.52 21.50 -4.84
CA ASN A 95 -2.68 22.35 -5.12
C ASN A 95 -3.99 21.68 -4.76
N ASP A 96 -4.23 20.46 -5.24
CA ASP A 96 -5.51 19.74 -5.02
C ASP A 96 -5.74 19.41 -3.53
N SER A 97 -4.65 19.26 -2.75
CA SER A 97 -4.73 19.05 -1.30
C SER A 97 -4.79 20.35 -0.49
N ASP A 98 -4.62 21.53 -1.06
CA ASP A 98 -4.39 22.80 -0.36
C ASP A 98 -3.24 22.71 0.66
N SER A 99 -2.14 22.07 0.31
CA SER A 99 -0.98 21.92 1.20
C SER A 99 -0.31 23.27 1.47
N VAL A 100 -0.20 23.65 2.74
CA VAL A 100 0.46 24.90 3.16
C VAL A 100 1.96 24.72 3.36
N ALA A 101 2.41 23.49 3.55
CA ALA A 101 3.81 23.15 3.72
C ALA A 101 4.14 21.81 3.05
N VAL A 102 5.40 21.64 2.68
CA VAL A 102 5.98 20.37 2.25
C VAL A 102 7.27 20.10 3.02
N ILE A 103 7.39 18.88 3.54
CA ILE A 103 8.64 18.37 4.11
C ILE A 103 9.21 17.40 3.08
N SER A 104 10.45 17.64 2.65
CA SER A 104 11.06 16.91 1.56
C SER A 104 12.49 16.46 1.90
N ASP A 105 12.85 15.26 1.45
CA ASP A 105 14.25 14.89 1.39
C ASP A 105 15.05 15.86 0.53
N ASN A 106 16.31 16.10 0.92
CA ASN A 106 17.19 17.02 0.21
C ASN A 106 17.38 16.62 -1.27
N ASN A 107 17.45 15.33 -1.56
CA ASN A 107 17.58 14.80 -2.94
C ASN A 107 16.34 15.03 -3.80
N LEU A 108 15.18 15.21 -3.17
CA LEU A 108 13.89 15.46 -3.85
C LEU A 108 13.55 16.96 -3.93
N LEU A 109 14.28 17.81 -3.17
CA LEU A 109 14.08 19.25 -3.16
C LEU A 109 14.09 19.92 -4.55
N PRO A 110 14.96 19.55 -5.50
CA PRO A 110 14.91 20.13 -6.85
C PRO A 110 13.56 19.96 -7.55
N LYS A 111 12.86 18.84 -7.33
CA LYS A 111 11.51 18.61 -7.85
C LYS A 111 10.49 19.56 -7.22
N VAL A 112 10.59 19.78 -5.89
CA VAL A 112 9.71 20.70 -5.15
C VAL A 112 9.93 22.13 -5.60
N LYS A 113 11.19 22.57 -5.73
CA LYS A 113 11.54 23.91 -6.20
C LYS A 113 11.04 24.17 -7.64
N LYS A 114 11.04 23.16 -8.50
CA LYS A 114 10.48 23.26 -9.85
C LYS A 114 8.95 23.34 -9.83
N ALA A 115 8.29 22.70 -8.87
CA ALA A 115 6.83 22.73 -8.70
C ALA A 115 6.34 24.03 -8.01
N GLU A 116 7.15 24.64 -7.13
CA GLU A 116 6.81 25.79 -6.28
C GLU A 116 6.12 26.96 -7.01
N PRO A 117 6.59 27.41 -8.20
CA PRO A 117 5.94 28.51 -8.92
C PRO A 117 4.49 28.23 -9.33
N GLU A 118 4.11 26.96 -9.44
CA GLU A 118 2.75 26.53 -9.80
C GLU A 118 1.86 26.34 -8.57
N VAL A 119 2.37 26.55 -7.32
CA VAL A 119 1.66 26.28 -6.07
C VAL A 119 1.59 27.53 -5.18
N PRO A 120 0.70 28.49 -5.49
CA PRO A 120 0.65 29.77 -4.78
C PRO A 120 0.22 29.64 -3.30
N GLY A 121 -0.40 28.52 -2.91
CA GLY A 121 -0.82 28.24 -1.53
C GLY A 121 0.31 27.71 -0.62
N LEU A 122 1.45 27.32 -1.20
CA LEU A 122 2.57 26.75 -0.44
C LEU A 122 3.35 27.86 0.28
N LYS A 123 3.38 27.81 1.61
CA LYS A 123 4.03 28.83 2.45
C LYS A 123 5.41 28.38 2.92
N HIS A 124 5.59 27.10 3.17
CA HIS A 124 6.80 26.55 3.77
C HIS A 124 7.33 25.34 2.99
N ILE A 125 8.62 25.37 2.68
CA ILE A 125 9.39 24.23 2.19
C ILE A 125 10.41 23.90 3.27
N ILE A 126 10.32 22.68 3.84
CA ILE A 126 11.16 22.21 4.94
C ILE A 126 11.96 21.02 4.41
N THR A 127 13.28 21.00 4.60
CA THR A 127 14.12 19.88 4.19
C THR A 127 14.37 18.90 5.34
N ALA A 128 14.48 17.64 5.03
CA ALA A 128 14.78 16.60 6.02
C ALA A 128 16.19 16.75 6.61
N GLY A 129 17.16 17.10 5.78
CA GLY A 129 18.55 17.35 6.17
C GLY A 129 18.92 18.84 6.16
N PRO A 130 20.13 19.18 6.63
CA PRO A 130 20.63 20.55 6.65
C PRO A 130 20.83 21.11 5.24
N GLY A 131 21.02 22.44 5.13
CA GLY A 131 21.35 23.15 3.89
C GLY A 131 20.38 24.25 3.52
N GLU A 132 19.10 24.12 3.84
CA GLU A 132 18.08 25.16 3.65
C GLU A 132 17.80 25.89 4.97
N LYS A 133 17.19 27.08 4.86
CA LYS A 133 16.83 27.90 6.03
C LYS A 133 15.87 27.17 6.98
N LEU A 134 14.88 26.49 6.41
CA LEU A 134 13.97 25.62 7.16
C LEU A 134 14.36 24.17 6.92
N ASN A 135 14.85 23.51 7.97
CA ASN A 135 15.25 22.11 7.94
C ASN A 135 14.89 21.42 9.25
N LEU A 136 14.63 20.11 9.19
CA LEU A 136 14.19 19.35 10.36
C LEU A 136 15.19 19.39 11.52
N PRO A 137 16.52 19.19 11.33
CA PRO A 137 17.47 19.29 12.41
C PRO A 137 17.38 20.62 13.17
N GLY A 138 17.37 21.73 12.45
CA GLY A 138 17.28 23.07 13.06
C GLY A 138 15.94 23.32 13.75
N LEU A 139 14.84 22.85 13.18
CA LEU A 139 13.50 22.95 13.80
C LEU A 139 13.41 22.09 15.07
N ILE A 140 13.98 20.90 15.08
CA ILE A 140 14.01 20.02 16.26
C ILE A 140 14.89 20.64 17.36
N GLU A 141 16.05 21.18 17.00
CA GLU A 141 16.95 21.83 17.96
C GLU A 141 16.30 23.06 18.61
N ALA A 142 15.65 23.91 17.80
CA ALA A 142 15.00 25.14 18.28
C ALA A 142 13.71 24.88 19.07
N GLY A 143 13.02 23.78 18.82
CA GLY A 143 11.73 23.48 19.43
C GLY A 143 11.80 23.09 20.90
N SER A 144 10.76 23.41 21.65
CA SER A 144 10.60 22.99 23.05
C SER A 144 10.28 21.48 23.12
N PRO A 145 10.87 20.73 24.08
CA PRO A 145 10.50 19.34 24.33
C PRO A 145 9.13 19.17 25.00
N ARG A 146 8.48 20.27 25.38
CA ARG A 146 7.17 20.25 26.04
C ARG A 146 6.12 19.60 25.14
N GLU A 147 5.38 18.67 25.72
CA GLU A 147 4.30 18.00 25.03
C GLU A 147 3.09 18.97 24.89
N GLU A 148 2.71 19.23 23.65
CA GLU A 148 1.51 19.99 23.29
C GLU A 148 0.80 19.26 22.15
N ILE A 149 -0.44 18.82 22.39
CA ILE A 149 -1.20 18.05 21.43
C ILE A 149 -2.54 18.70 21.17
N ALA A 150 -2.77 19.02 19.91
CA ALA A 150 -4.08 19.56 19.49
C ALA A 150 -5.19 18.56 19.72
N THR A 151 -6.27 18.99 20.30
CA THR A 151 -7.48 18.18 20.45
C THR A 151 -8.09 17.92 19.10
N ARG A 152 -8.32 16.62 18.78
CA ARG A 152 -8.98 16.18 17.54
C ARG A 152 -10.15 15.27 17.88
N ARG A 153 -11.18 15.28 17.01
CA ARG A 153 -12.31 14.35 17.09
C ARG A 153 -12.02 13.13 16.23
N PRO A 154 -12.64 11.98 16.49
CA PRO A 154 -12.44 10.76 15.66
C PRO A 154 -12.71 10.99 14.18
N GLU A 155 -13.70 11.83 13.83
CA GLU A 155 -14.10 12.16 12.45
C GLU A 155 -13.24 13.21 11.75
N ASP A 156 -12.28 13.82 12.46
CA ASP A 156 -11.34 14.76 11.84
C ASP A 156 -10.33 14.02 10.96
N VAL A 157 -10.01 14.60 9.80
CA VAL A 157 -9.14 13.99 8.80
C VAL A 157 -7.68 14.04 9.26
N MET A 158 -7.03 12.88 9.28
CA MET A 158 -5.60 12.75 9.59
C MET A 158 -4.75 12.54 8.34
N HIS A 159 -5.26 11.75 7.37
CA HIS A 159 -4.56 11.52 6.10
C HIS A 159 -5.42 11.97 4.92
N LEU A 160 -4.73 12.47 3.91
CA LEU A 160 -5.27 12.63 2.57
C LEU A 160 -4.43 11.77 1.63
N ILE A 161 -4.91 10.57 1.34
CA ILE A 161 -4.16 9.58 0.54
C ILE A 161 -4.67 9.60 -0.88
N TYR A 162 -3.78 9.95 -1.81
CA TYR A 162 -4.13 10.01 -3.23
C TYR A 162 -4.14 8.63 -3.87
N THR A 163 -5.25 8.34 -4.56
CA THR A 163 -5.44 7.11 -5.34
C THR A 163 -5.65 7.44 -6.80
N SER A 164 -5.12 6.58 -7.68
CA SER A 164 -5.37 6.70 -9.12
C SER A 164 -6.82 6.33 -9.41
N GLY A 165 -7.68 7.32 -9.51
CA GLY A 165 -9.10 7.14 -9.87
C GLY A 165 -9.30 6.39 -11.19
N THR A 166 -10.51 5.87 -11.39
CA THR A 166 -10.92 5.19 -12.64
C THR A 166 -11.06 6.17 -13.81
N THR A 167 -11.23 7.44 -13.54
CA THR A 167 -11.70 8.46 -14.51
C THR A 167 -10.73 9.60 -14.80
N GLY A 168 -9.45 9.52 -14.42
CA GLY A 168 -8.49 10.60 -14.75
C GLY A 168 -7.49 10.96 -13.66
N LEU A 169 -7.58 12.18 -13.10
CA LEU A 169 -6.63 12.70 -12.11
C LEU A 169 -6.76 11.97 -10.76
N PRO A 170 -5.68 11.83 -9.98
CA PRO A 170 -5.71 11.23 -8.65
C PRO A 170 -6.67 11.96 -7.71
N LYS A 171 -7.33 11.20 -6.82
CA LYS A 171 -8.30 11.71 -5.82
C LYS A 171 -7.76 11.47 -4.42
N GLY A 172 -7.89 12.46 -3.54
CA GLY A 172 -7.46 12.36 -2.14
C GLY A 172 -8.53 11.71 -1.25
N ALA A 173 -8.34 10.45 -0.87
CA ALA A 173 -9.21 9.77 0.09
C ALA A 173 -8.96 10.32 1.50
N MET A 174 -10.02 10.79 2.17
CA MET A 174 -9.99 11.35 3.51
C MET A 174 -10.06 10.25 4.57
N ILE A 175 -8.95 9.97 5.22
CA ILE A 175 -8.87 8.99 6.30
C ILE A 175 -8.81 9.72 7.64
N THR A 176 -9.72 9.39 8.55
CA THR A 176 -9.88 10.07 9.83
C THR A 176 -8.99 9.47 10.92
N HIS A 177 -8.81 10.20 12.03
CA HIS A 177 -8.15 9.67 13.22
C HIS A 177 -8.85 8.40 13.73
N GLY A 178 -10.18 8.37 13.70
CA GLY A 178 -10.98 7.21 14.11
C GLY A 178 -10.75 5.98 13.24
N ASN A 179 -10.71 6.15 11.91
CA ASN A 179 -10.42 5.06 10.98
C ASN A 179 -9.06 4.41 11.29
N ILE A 180 -8.03 5.24 11.50
CA ILE A 180 -6.66 4.75 11.74
C ILE A 180 -6.58 4.03 13.08
N ILE A 181 -7.08 4.62 14.16
CA ILE A 181 -7.01 4.04 15.51
C ILE A 181 -7.77 2.71 15.53
N TRP A 182 -8.98 2.67 14.96
CA TRP A 182 -9.75 1.43 14.85
C TRP A 182 -8.98 0.37 14.06
N MET A 183 -8.35 0.76 12.96
CA MET A 183 -7.60 -0.18 12.13
C MET A 183 -6.38 -0.74 12.85
N VAL A 184 -5.54 0.09 13.49
CA VAL A 184 -4.36 -0.42 14.18
C VAL A 184 -4.72 -1.32 15.36
N ASP A 185 -5.76 -0.98 16.12
CA ASP A 185 -6.29 -1.85 17.17
C ASP A 185 -6.80 -3.20 16.64
N THR A 186 -7.45 -3.16 15.47
CA THR A 186 -7.94 -4.37 14.81
C THR A 186 -6.79 -5.23 14.29
N LEU A 187 -5.77 -4.62 13.66
CA LEU A 187 -4.58 -5.33 13.17
C LEU A 187 -3.84 -6.03 14.31
N ASN A 188 -3.56 -5.31 15.42
CA ASN A 188 -2.86 -5.88 16.56
C ASN A 188 -3.58 -7.12 17.09
N LYS A 189 -4.91 -7.08 17.22
CA LYS A 189 -5.72 -8.21 17.71
C LYS A 189 -5.81 -9.33 16.68
N PHE A 190 -6.04 -8.98 15.40
CA PHE A 190 -6.23 -9.94 14.32
C PHE A 190 -4.97 -10.77 14.05
N TYR A 191 -3.81 -10.12 13.99
CA TYR A 191 -2.53 -10.80 13.81
C TYR A 191 -1.93 -11.33 15.12
N GLY A 192 -2.50 -10.95 16.26
CA GLY A 192 -1.94 -11.29 17.58
C GLY A 192 -0.54 -10.67 17.77
N GLU A 193 -0.37 -9.43 17.31
CA GLU A 193 0.89 -8.70 17.47
C GLU A 193 1.21 -8.45 18.95
N LYS A 194 2.48 -8.45 19.31
CA LYS A 194 2.96 -8.36 20.69
C LYS A 194 4.02 -7.26 20.85
N PRO A 195 4.17 -6.71 22.07
CA PRO A 195 5.23 -5.73 22.33
C PRO A 195 6.64 -6.24 21.99
N ASP A 196 6.91 -7.53 22.17
CA ASP A 196 8.25 -8.12 21.91
C ASP A 196 8.48 -8.46 20.44
N ASP A 197 7.53 -8.17 19.55
CA ASP A 197 7.73 -8.37 18.13
C ASP A 197 8.77 -7.41 17.57
N LEU A 198 9.53 -7.93 16.61
CA LEU A 198 10.49 -7.18 15.84
C LEU A 198 10.01 -7.13 14.37
N PHE A 199 9.65 -5.93 13.94
CA PHE A 199 9.12 -5.69 12.60
C PHE A 199 10.24 -5.31 11.63
N VAL A 200 10.31 -5.96 10.46
CA VAL A 200 11.12 -5.48 9.34
C VAL A 200 10.23 -4.64 8.44
N SER A 201 10.48 -3.33 8.40
CA SER A 201 9.69 -2.34 7.66
C SER A 201 10.42 -1.90 6.40
N ALA A 202 10.15 -2.56 5.28
CA ALA A 202 10.74 -2.27 3.97
C ALA A 202 9.72 -1.65 2.98
N LEU A 203 8.42 -1.65 3.33
CA LEU A 203 7.37 -1.05 2.52
C LEU A 203 7.48 0.48 2.55
N PRO A 204 7.21 1.18 1.41
CA PRO A 204 7.18 2.63 1.40
C PRO A 204 6.14 3.22 2.37
N LEU A 205 6.57 4.10 3.27
CA LEU A 205 5.72 4.70 4.30
C LEU A 205 4.73 5.73 3.75
N PHE A 206 4.96 6.25 2.56
CA PHE A 206 3.96 7.11 1.91
C PHE A 206 2.71 6.32 1.49
N HIS A 207 2.82 4.99 1.34
CA HIS A 207 1.69 4.13 1.02
C HIS A 207 0.93 3.71 2.28
N ALA A 208 -0.41 3.58 2.20
CA ALA A 208 -1.24 3.19 3.33
C ALA A 208 -0.78 1.88 3.98
N TYR A 209 -0.41 0.88 3.16
CA TYR A 209 0.01 -0.44 3.62
C TYR A 209 1.24 -0.38 4.52
N GLY A 210 2.35 0.21 4.02
CA GLY A 210 3.56 0.38 4.82
C GLY A 210 3.34 1.21 6.08
N LYS A 211 2.61 2.32 5.96
CA LYS A 211 2.33 3.22 7.07
C LYS A 211 1.52 2.57 8.19
N LEU A 212 0.42 1.89 7.86
CA LEU A 212 -0.45 1.33 8.91
C LEU A 212 0.13 0.05 9.49
N GLN A 213 0.56 -0.89 8.67
CA GLN A 213 0.97 -2.21 9.16
C GLN A 213 2.43 -2.27 9.63
N SER A 214 3.34 -1.54 8.96
CA SER A 214 4.77 -1.60 9.32
C SER A 214 5.26 -0.42 10.18
N PHE A 215 4.39 0.56 10.48
CA PHE A 215 4.76 1.70 11.32
C PHE A 215 3.74 1.96 12.44
N LEU A 216 2.46 2.23 12.14
CA LEU A 216 1.51 2.62 13.19
C LEU A 216 1.06 1.44 14.05
N SER A 217 0.90 0.25 13.47
CA SER A 217 0.54 -0.96 14.19
C SER A 217 1.57 -1.33 15.26
N PRO A 218 2.89 -1.45 14.94
CA PRO A 218 3.91 -1.68 15.98
C PRO A 218 4.00 -0.56 17.01
N VAL A 219 3.82 0.72 16.63
CA VAL A 219 3.79 1.82 17.60
C VAL A 219 2.67 1.63 18.63
N ASN A 220 1.47 1.22 18.20
CA ASN A 220 0.31 1.07 19.07
C ASN A 220 0.54 0.06 20.22
N ILE A 221 1.28 -1.01 19.93
CA ILE A 221 1.61 -2.05 20.92
C ILE A 221 2.95 -1.82 21.64
N GLY A 222 3.75 -0.87 21.20
CA GLY A 222 5.08 -0.63 21.76
C GLY A 222 6.13 -1.64 21.28
N ALA A 223 6.05 -2.10 20.02
CA ALA A 223 7.03 -3.00 19.41
C ALA A 223 8.22 -2.25 18.80
N THR A 224 9.25 -2.98 18.36
CA THR A 224 10.44 -2.41 17.74
C THR A 224 10.36 -2.56 16.20
N ILE A 225 10.83 -1.55 15.48
CA ILE A 225 10.88 -1.52 14.02
C ILE A 225 12.33 -1.46 13.55
N ILE A 226 12.73 -2.38 12.68
CA ILE A 226 13.91 -2.22 11.84
C ILE A 226 13.43 -1.61 10.54
N LEU A 227 13.73 -0.33 10.35
CA LEU A 227 13.29 0.45 9.19
C LEU A 227 14.34 0.38 8.09
N LEU A 228 13.92 0.04 6.89
CA LEU A 228 14.75 0.07 5.69
C LEU A 228 14.31 1.23 4.78
N GLU A 229 15.30 1.94 4.22
CA GLU A 229 15.01 3.02 3.25
C GLU A 229 14.32 2.47 2.00
N ARG A 230 14.77 1.30 1.56
CA ARG A 230 14.25 0.57 0.39
C ARG A 230 14.28 -0.91 0.66
N PHE A 231 13.46 -1.65 -0.09
CA PHE A 231 13.52 -3.10 -0.06
C PHE A 231 14.77 -3.60 -0.82
N ASP A 232 15.51 -4.48 -0.17
CA ASP A 232 16.51 -5.34 -0.77
C ASP A 232 16.29 -6.76 -0.23
N PRO A 233 16.13 -7.79 -1.08
CA PRO A 233 15.77 -9.14 -0.63
C PRO A 233 16.85 -9.77 0.27
N GLU A 234 18.14 -9.56 -0.05
CA GLU A 234 19.25 -10.11 0.74
C GLU A 234 19.34 -9.45 2.12
N GLU A 235 19.20 -8.11 2.17
CA GLU A 235 19.22 -7.36 3.42
C GLU A 235 18.04 -7.76 4.32
N VAL A 236 16.83 -7.89 3.77
CA VAL A 236 15.65 -8.32 4.54
C VAL A 236 15.84 -9.72 5.10
N MET A 237 16.26 -10.69 4.28
CA MET A 237 16.48 -12.07 4.72
C MET A 237 17.59 -12.14 5.77
N LYS A 238 18.68 -11.40 5.59
CA LYS A 238 19.78 -11.29 6.55
C LYS A 238 19.31 -10.75 7.90
N ILE A 239 18.52 -9.66 7.90
CA ILE A 239 17.96 -9.08 9.14
C ILE A 239 17.06 -10.09 9.85
N ILE A 240 16.17 -10.78 9.13
CA ILE A 240 15.30 -11.79 9.72
C ILE A 240 16.14 -12.90 10.35
N HIS A 241 17.15 -13.40 9.64
CA HIS A 241 18.03 -14.45 10.12
C HIS A 241 18.83 -14.04 11.36
N GLU A 242 19.52 -12.89 11.32
CA GLU A 242 20.45 -12.44 12.36
C GLU A 242 19.74 -11.87 13.59
N GLN A 243 18.69 -11.07 13.36
CA GLN A 243 17.97 -10.37 14.43
C GLN A 243 16.75 -11.18 14.94
N LYS A 244 16.45 -12.32 14.31
CA LYS A 244 15.27 -13.14 14.61
C LYS A 244 13.98 -12.33 14.57
N ALA A 245 13.83 -11.50 13.52
CA ALA A 245 12.64 -10.71 13.31
C ALA A 245 11.40 -11.59 13.18
N THR A 246 10.27 -11.12 13.72
CA THR A 246 9.05 -11.93 13.88
C THR A 246 7.91 -11.52 12.96
N VAL A 247 8.00 -10.32 12.35
CA VAL A 247 6.93 -9.75 11.52
C VAL A 247 7.49 -9.16 10.23
N PHE A 248 6.94 -9.59 9.11
CA PHE A 248 7.24 -9.02 7.79
C PHE A 248 5.98 -8.85 6.95
N PHE A 249 5.73 -7.60 6.55
CA PHE A 249 4.69 -7.22 5.60
C PHE A 249 5.34 -6.88 4.27
N GLY A 250 4.91 -7.54 3.20
CA GLY A 250 5.46 -7.33 1.86
C GLY A 250 4.41 -7.31 0.77
N VAL A 251 4.84 -7.06 -0.45
CA VAL A 251 4.04 -7.21 -1.66
C VAL A 251 4.50 -8.42 -2.44
N PRO A 252 3.70 -9.00 -3.36
CA PRO A 252 4.05 -10.22 -4.08
C PRO A 252 5.43 -10.19 -4.75
N THR A 253 5.82 -9.03 -5.32
CA THR A 253 7.13 -8.86 -5.95
C THR A 253 8.30 -8.99 -4.96
N MET A 254 8.13 -8.55 -3.71
CA MET A 254 9.15 -8.73 -2.67
C MET A 254 9.35 -10.20 -2.36
N TYR A 255 8.28 -10.96 -2.13
CA TYR A 255 8.34 -12.39 -1.90
C TYR A 255 8.90 -13.15 -3.09
N ASN A 256 8.52 -12.77 -4.32
CA ASN A 256 9.07 -13.35 -5.53
C ASN A 256 10.60 -13.13 -5.66
N LEU A 257 11.09 -11.94 -5.33
CA LEU A 257 12.51 -11.64 -5.31
C LEU A 257 13.26 -12.41 -4.22
N MET A 258 12.67 -12.55 -3.03
CA MET A 258 13.27 -13.34 -1.94
C MET A 258 13.37 -14.82 -2.31
N VAL A 259 12.30 -15.43 -2.83
CA VAL A 259 12.25 -16.86 -3.15
C VAL A 259 13.14 -17.24 -4.34
N ASN A 260 13.41 -16.30 -5.24
CA ASN A 260 14.29 -16.47 -6.39
C ASN A 260 15.74 -16.02 -6.11
N SER A 261 16.03 -15.53 -4.91
CA SER A 261 17.42 -15.29 -4.51
C SER A 261 18.20 -16.61 -4.46
N PRO A 262 19.43 -16.65 -5.01
CA PRO A 262 20.27 -17.84 -4.94
C PRO A 262 20.65 -18.22 -3.50
N ASN A 263 20.50 -17.30 -2.56
CA ASN A 263 20.91 -17.47 -1.16
C ASN A 263 19.72 -17.72 -0.20
N VAL A 264 18.48 -17.84 -0.69
CA VAL A 264 17.30 -17.96 0.17
C VAL A 264 17.41 -19.09 1.20
N GLU A 265 17.94 -20.26 0.81
CA GLU A 265 18.13 -21.42 1.68
C GLU A 265 19.27 -21.24 2.70
N SER A 266 20.10 -20.21 2.55
CA SER A 266 21.17 -19.88 3.51
C SER A 266 20.65 -19.09 4.72
N TYR A 267 19.45 -18.56 4.64
CA TYR A 267 18.83 -17.77 5.69
C TYR A 267 17.74 -18.56 6.42
N ASP A 268 17.82 -18.60 7.74
CA ASP A 268 16.73 -19.11 8.60
C ASP A 268 15.69 -18.01 8.79
N LEU A 269 14.54 -18.16 8.13
CA LEU A 269 13.43 -17.21 8.19
C LEU A 269 12.32 -17.70 9.15
N THR A 270 12.49 -18.82 9.85
CA THR A 270 11.46 -19.46 10.67
C THR A 270 11.06 -18.67 11.92
N SER A 271 11.80 -17.62 12.26
CA SER A 271 11.41 -16.67 13.30
C SER A 271 10.16 -15.84 12.94
N LEU A 272 9.83 -15.73 11.65
CA LEU A 272 8.64 -15.01 11.17
C LEU A 272 7.37 -15.77 11.60
N ARG A 273 6.62 -15.17 12.52
CA ARG A 273 5.30 -15.67 12.94
C ARG A 273 4.14 -14.93 12.26
N ILE A 274 4.41 -13.71 11.76
CA ILE A 274 3.47 -12.91 10.96
C ILE A 274 4.16 -12.57 9.64
N CYS A 275 3.65 -13.16 8.55
CA CYS A 275 4.14 -12.93 7.21
C CYS A 275 2.93 -12.74 6.29
N VAL A 276 2.75 -11.50 5.77
CA VAL A 276 1.54 -11.12 5.04
C VAL A 276 1.90 -10.47 3.71
N SER A 277 1.25 -10.89 2.64
CA SER A 277 1.31 -10.26 1.33
C SER A 277 0.05 -9.46 1.03
N GLY A 278 0.21 -8.24 0.55
CA GLY A 278 -0.91 -7.37 0.18
C GLY A 278 -0.57 -6.39 -0.95
N GLY A 279 -1.55 -5.57 -1.33
CA GLY A 279 -1.39 -4.54 -2.37
C GLY A 279 -1.51 -5.03 -3.81
N ALA A 280 -1.29 -6.32 -4.07
CA ALA A 280 -1.56 -7.01 -5.33
C ALA A 280 -1.83 -8.49 -5.03
N SER A 281 -2.35 -9.23 -6.02
CA SER A 281 -2.59 -10.66 -5.87
C SER A 281 -1.27 -11.43 -5.75
N LEU A 282 -1.22 -12.35 -4.80
CA LEU A 282 -0.08 -13.24 -4.60
C LEU A 282 -0.23 -14.47 -5.53
N PRO A 283 0.67 -14.68 -6.50
CA PRO A 283 0.65 -15.90 -7.29
C PRO A 283 0.80 -17.14 -6.39
N VAL A 284 -0.04 -18.15 -6.64
CA VAL A 284 -0.03 -19.38 -5.85
C VAL A 284 1.35 -20.07 -5.90
N GLU A 285 2.04 -19.95 -7.02
CA GLU A 285 3.41 -20.48 -7.19
C GLU A 285 4.41 -19.84 -6.23
N VAL A 286 4.34 -18.48 -6.06
CA VAL A 286 5.22 -17.76 -5.13
C VAL A 286 4.92 -18.17 -3.68
N LEU A 287 3.62 -18.30 -3.33
CA LEU A 287 3.20 -18.76 -2.01
C LEU A 287 3.76 -20.15 -1.69
N ASN A 288 3.62 -21.11 -2.62
CA ASN A 288 4.09 -22.48 -2.44
C ASN A 288 5.62 -22.54 -2.37
N SER A 289 6.30 -21.87 -3.29
CA SER A 289 7.78 -21.84 -3.32
C SER A 289 8.37 -21.19 -2.08
N PHE A 290 7.74 -20.13 -1.54
CA PHE A 290 8.20 -19.52 -0.31
C PHE A 290 8.03 -20.46 0.89
N LYS A 291 6.89 -21.17 0.96
CA LYS A 291 6.67 -22.19 2.00
C LYS A 291 7.67 -23.32 1.90
N GLU A 292 7.99 -23.80 0.70
CA GLU A 292 8.95 -24.89 0.48
C GLU A 292 10.39 -24.50 0.87
N LYS A 293 10.86 -23.31 0.42
CA LYS A 293 12.25 -22.90 0.60
C LYS A 293 12.54 -22.22 1.95
N ALA A 294 11.58 -21.48 2.51
CA ALA A 294 11.76 -20.70 3.73
C ALA A 294 11.07 -21.31 4.97
N ASP A 295 10.24 -22.34 4.78
CA ASP A 295 9.36 -22.95 5.79
C ASP A 295 8.44 -21.94 6.52
N VAL A 296 8.08 -20.86 5.86
CA VAL A 296 7.18 -19.80 6.35
C VAL A 296 5.94 -19.73 5.48
N SER A 297 4.77 -19.65 6.11
CA SER A 297 3.51 -19.45 5.39
C SER A 297 3.21 -17.96 5.25
N ILE A 298 2.77 -17.54 4.05
CA ILE A 298 2.34 -16.18 3.78
C ILE A 298 0.80 -16.14 3.84
N ALA A 299 0.24 -15.19 4.57
CA ALA A 299 -1.19 -14.88 4.49
C ALA A 299 -1.43 -13.80 3.44
N GLU A 300 -2.42 -13.97 2.57
CA GLU A 300 -2.80 -12.94 1.60
C GLU A 300 -3.86 -12.02 2.21
N GLY A 301 -3.60 -10.70 2.18
CA GLY A 301 -4.49 -9.66 2.65
C GLY A 301 -4.91 -8.72 1.51
N TYR A 302 -6.14 -8.21 1.59
CA TYR A 302 -6.73 -7.31 0.62
C TYR A 302 -7.34 -6.08 1.27
N GLY A 303 -7.18 -4.96 0.62
CA GLY A 303 -7.84 -3.70 0.95
C GLY A 303 -7.38 -2.57 0.05
N LEU A 304 -7.93 -1.40 0.29
CA LEU A 304 -7.73 -0.18 -0.50
C LEU A 304 -7.25 0.95 0.40
N SER A 305 -6.76 2.03 -0.16
CA SER A 305 -6.52 3.27 0.58
C SER A 305 -7.82 3.81 1.19
N GLU A 306 -8.93 3.69 0.45
CA GLU A 306 -10.29 4.07 0.84
C GLU A 306 -10.85 3.23 2.00
N THR A 307 -10.26 2.06 2.26
CA THR A 307 -10.63 1.17 3.38
C THR A 307 -9.63 1.18 4.53
N THR A 308 -8.77 2.21 4.60
CA THR A 308 -7.74 2.32 5.63
C THR A 308 -6.91 1.01 5.72
N VAL A 309 -6.50 0.49 4.59
CA VAL A 309 -5.58 -0.62 4.28
C VAL A 309 -6.18 -2.03 4.19
N LEU A 310 -6.96 -2.51 5.14
CA LEU A 310 -7.34 -3.92 5.19
C LEU A 310 -8.86 -4.11 5.32
N THR A 311 -9.41 -5.07 4.56
CA THR A 311 -10.81 -5.53 4.69
C THR A 311 -10.91 -7.04 4.79
N HIS A 312 -10.02 -7.75 4.09
CA HIS A 312 -9.98 -9.21 4.05
C HIS A 312 -8.55 -9.69 4.28
N CYS A 313 -8.40 -10.84 4.92
CA CYS A 313 -7.12 -11.51 5.03
C CYS A 313 -7.31 -13.01 5.31
N ASN A 314 -6.50 -13.85 4.68
CA ASN A 314 -6.38 -15.23 5.09
C ASN A 314 -5.88 -15.29 6.55
N PRO A 315 -6.41 -16.16 7.40
CA PRO A 315 -5.97 -16.28 8.77
C PRO A 315 -4.52 -16.76 8.84
N LEU A 316 -3.73 -16.23 9.79
CA LEU A 316 -2.36 -16.72 10.05
C LEU A 316 -2.34 -18.17 10.51
N HIS A 317 -3.38 -18.58 11.22
CA HIS A 317 -3.57 -19.93 11.73
C HIS A 317 -4.94 -20.45 11.32
N GLY A 318 -5.01 -21.69 10.85
CA GLY A 318 -6.24 -22.33 10.41
C GLY A 318 -6.31 -22.53 8.91
N LEU A 319 -7.52 -22.49 8.34
CA LEU A 319 -7.73 -22.73 6.92
C LEU A 319 -7.26 -21.52 6.11
N GLN A 320 -6.26 -21.73 5.28
CA GLN A 320 -5.87 -20.77 4.23
C GLN A 320 -6.27 -21.34 2.87
N LYS A 321 -6.83 -20.51 2.01
CA LYS A 321 -7.18 -20.90 0.64
C LYS A 321 -6.35 -20.09 -0.35
N ALA A 322 -5.44 -20.77 -1.02
CA ALA A 322 -4.58 -20.15 -2.03
C ALA A 322 -5.40 -19.47 -3.13
N GLY A 323 -4.97 -18.28 -3.57
CA GLY A 323 -5.67 -17.46 -4.56
C GLY A 323 -6.90 -16.71 -4.01
N SER A 324 -7.22 -16.89 -2.72
CA SER A 324 -8.26 -16.16 -2.02
C SER A 324 -7.68 -15.00 -1.22
N ILE A 325 -8.38 -13.88 -1.15
CA ILE A 325 -8.05 -12.77 -0.24
C ILE A 325 -8.52 -13.03 1.20
N GLY A 326 -9.08 -14.21 1.48
CA GLY A 326 -9.59 -14.59 2.80
C GLY A 326 -10.99 -14.10 3.12
N PRO A 327 -11.47 -14.35 4.36
CA PRO A 327 -12.69 -13.77 4.90
C PRO A 327 -12.46 -12.30 5.32
N THR A 328 -13.54 -11.59 5.65
CA THR A 328 -13.47 -10.24 6.24
C THR A 328 -12.76 -10.25 7.58
N ILE A 329 -11.99 -9.20 7.86
CA ILE A 329 -11.46 -8.97 9.21
C ILE A 329 -12.60 -8.58 10.19
N PRO A 330 -12.43 -8.80 11.49
CA PRO A 330 -13.46 -8.47 12.49
C PRO A 330 -13.92 -7.01 12.40
N GLY A 331 -15.23 -6.80 12.34
CA GLY A 331 -15.86 -5.47 12.28
C GLY A 331 -16.03 -4.88 10.88
N VAL A 332 -15.62 -5.61 9.84
CA VAL A 332 -15.89 -5.28 8.43
C VAL A 332 -16.96 -6.20 7.89
N GLU A 333 -17.94 -5.63 7.21
CA GLU A 333 -18.96 -6.33 6.43
C GLU A 333 -18.60 -6.27 4.94
N ALA A 334 -18.85 -7.36 4.21
CA ALA A 334 -18.66 -7.41 2.76
C ALA A 334 -19.77 -8.19 2.07
N LYS A 335 -20.14 -7.73 0.87
CA LYS A 335 -21.12 -8.35 -0.01
C LYS A 335 -20.61 -8.37 -1.43
N VAL A 336 -21.27 -9.17 -2.27
CA VAL A 336 -21.05 -9.20 -3.72
C VAL A 336 -22.32 -8.68 -4.38
N PHE A 337 -22.22 -7.59 -5.13
CA PHE A 337 -23.37 -6.93 -5.75
C PHE A 337 -23.35 -7.06 -7.27
N SER A 338 -24.55 -7.12 -7.86
CA SER A 338 -24.78 -6.98 -9.30
C SER A 338 -24.56 -5.53 -9.77
N GLU A 339 -24.69 -5.29 -11.08
CA GLU A 339 -24.67 -3.94 -11.66
C GLU A 339 -25.85 -3.07 -11.19
N GLU A 340 -26.96 -3.70 -10.75
CA GLU A 340 -28.14 -3.05 -10.21
C GLU A 340 -28.08 -2.83 -8.68
N ASP A 341 -26.91 -3.03 -8.07
CA ASP A 341 -26.69 -2.93 -6.63
C ASP A 341 -27.54 -3.94 -5.79
N GLU A 342 -27.81 -5.13 -6.33
CA GLU A 342 -28.46 -6.24 -5.64
C GLU A 342 -27.45 -7.30 -5.17
N GLU A 343 -27.65 -7.86 -3.97
CA GLU A 343 -26.75 -8.89 -3.43
C GLU A 343 -26.87 -10.20 -4.23
N LEU A 344 -25.74 -10.68 -4.74
CA LEU A 344 -25.67 -11.92 -5.52
C LEU A 344 -25.50 -13.16 -4.63
N PRO A 345 -26.02 -14.33 -5.11
CA PRO A 345 -25.81 -15.61 -4.47
C PRO A 345 -24.32 -16.01 -4.37
N ILE A 346 -24.02 -16.93 -3.44
CA ILE A 346 -22.70 -17.53 -3.30
C ILE A 346 -22.26 -18.18 -4.60
N GLY A 347 -21.04 -17.91 -5.03
CA GLY A 347 -20.41 -18.44 -6.24
C GLY A 347 -20.58 -17.56 -7.49
N GLU A 348 -21.50 -16.62 -7.48
CA GLU A 348 -21.64 -15.65 -8.56
C GLU A 348 -20.60 -14.54 -8.49
N VAL A 349 -20.25 -14.00 -9.65
CA VAL A 349 -19.27 -12.92 -9.80
C VAL A 349 -19.98 -11.58 -9.83
N GLY A 350 -19.58 -10.67 -8.97
CA GLY A 350 -20.07 -9.30 -8.92
C GLY A 350 -19.09 -8.35 -8.23
N GLU A 351 -19.48 -7.10 -8.06
CA GLU A 351 -18.65 -6.09 -7.40
C GLU A 351 -18.56 -6.35 -5.89
N LEU A 352 -17.33 -6.32 -5.38
CA LEU A 352 -17.10 -6.31 -3.93
C LEU A 352 -17.53 -4.97 -3.36
N VAL A 353 -18.47 -5.00 -2.41
CA VAL A 353 -18.84 -3.83 -1.63
C VAL A 353 -18.54 -4.07 -0.16
N VAL A 354 -18.04 -3.05 0.52
CA VAL A 354 -17.58 -3.16 1.91
C VAL A 354 -18.13 -2.04 2.78
N LYS A 355 -18.31 -2.35 4.07
CA LYS A 355 -18.80 -1.41 5.08
C LYS A 355 -18.10 -1.69 6.41
N GLY A 356 -17.72 -0.62 7.13
CA GLY A 356 -17.07 -0.76 8.43
C GLY A 356 -16.49 0.55 8.95
N PRO A 357 -15.96 0.56 10.17
CA PRO A 357 -15.32 1.74 10.76
C PRO A 357 -14.02 2.16 10.06
N ASN A 358 -13.49 1.31 9.19
CA ASN A 358 -12.30 1.54 8.39
C ASN A 358 -12.55 2.31 7.09
N ILE A 359 -13.80 2.58 6.72
CA ILE A 359 -14.13 3.23 5.46
C ILE A 359 -13.83 4.72 5.52
N MET A 360 -13.21 5.25 4.47
CA MET A 360 -12.89 6.67 4.32
C MET A 360 -14.11 7.57 4.54
N LYS A 361 -13.87 8.82 4.91
CA LYS A 361 -14.91 9.83 5.00
C LYS A 361 -15.48 10.27 3.64
N GLY A 362 -14.72 10.04 2.56
CA GLY A 362 -15.02 10.43 1.18
C GLY A 362 -13.77 10.97 0.50
N TYR A 363 -13.90 11.44 -0.74
CA TYR A 363 -12.83 12.11 -1.49
C TYR A 363 -12.83 13.62 -1.23
N TYR A 364 -11.66 14.18 -0.96
CA TYR A 364 -11.48 15.59 -0.63
C TYR A 364 -11.94 16.49 -1.80
N GLN A 365 -12.88 17.40 -1.52
CA GLN A 365 -13.49 18.32 -2.51
C GLN A 365 -14.05 17.62 -3.77
N LYS A 366 -14.47 16.35 -3.66
CA LYS A 366 -15.00 15.54 -4.76
C LYS A 366 -16.31 14.86 -4.30
N GLU A 367 -17.35 15.66 -4.10
CA GLU A 367 -18.64 15.17 -3.57
C GLU A 367 -19.28 14.14 -4.50
N LYS A 368 -19.32 14.44 -5.80
CA LYS A 368 -19.90 13.54 -6.81
C LYS A 368 -19.21 12.18 -6.84
N GLU A 369 -17.87 12.17 -6.87
CA GLU A 369 -17.08 10.93 -6.87
C GLU A 369 -17.22 10.18 -5.54
N THR A 370 -17.48 10.90 -4.45
CA THR A 370 -17.80 10.28 -3.16
C THR A 370 -19.15 9.59 -3.19
N GLU A 371 -20.19 10.25 -3.72
CA GLU A 371 -21.53 9.68 -3.89
C GLU A 371 -21.51 8.45 -4.81
N GLU A 372 -20.75 8.52 -5.91
CA GLU A 372 -20.57 7.39 -6.83
C GLU A 372 -19.87 6.18 -6.17
N ALA A 373 -18.88 6.44 -5.32
CA ALA A 373 -18.15 5.39 -4.62
C ALA A 373 -18.88 4.84 -3.40
N MET A 374 -19.75 5.63 -2.77
CA MET A 374 -20.44 5.28 -1.52
C MET A 374 -21.96 5.25 -1.74
N ARG A 375 -22.44 4.17 -2.38
CA ARG A 375 -23.86 3.99 -2.68
C ARG A 375 -24.52 3.08 -1.65
N GLN A 376 -25.78 3.36 -1.31
CA GLN A 376 -26.60 2.55 -0.37
C GLN A 376 -25.90 2.25 0.98
N GLY A 377 -24.94 3.10 1.41
CA GLY A 377 -24.19 2.92 2.65
C GLY A 377 -23.02 1.91 2.56
N TRP A 378 -22.66 1.47 1.33
CA TRP A 378 -21.52 0.61 1.04
C TRP A 378 -20.47 1.36 0.21
N LEU A 379 -19.20 1.08 0.47
CA LEU A 379 -18.13 1.47 -0.45
C LEU A 379 -18.03 0.45 -1.57
N HIS A 380 -18.18 0.90 -2.79
CA HIS A 380 -17.98 0.17 -4.03
C HIS A 380 -16.49 0.15 -4.38
N THR A 381 -15.89 -1.03 -4.41
CA THR A 381 -14.42 -1.16 -4.54
C THR A 381 -13.94 -1.07 -5.98
N GLY A 382 -14.81 -1.32 -6.95
CA GLY A 382 -14.46 -1.49 -8.36
C GLY A 382 -13.76 -2.82 -8.67
N ASP A 383 -13.66 -3.72 -7.69
CA ASP A 383 -13.07 -5.04 -7.87
C ASP A 383 -14.19 -6.11 -7.96
N LEU A 384 -14.11 -6.96 -8.98
CA LEU A 384 -15.02 -8.10 -9.17
C LEU A 384 -14.53 -9.29 -8.37
N VAL A 385 -15.41 -9.86 -7.58
CA VAL A 385 -15.11 -11.02 -6.72
C VAL A 385 -16.19 -12.10 -6.84
N LYS A 386 -15.85 -13.29 -6.40
CA LYS A 386 -16.81 -14.34 -6.03
C LYS A 386 -16.57 -14.75 -4.58
N LYS A 387 -17.63 -15.16 -3.89
CA LYS A 387 -17.59 -15.64 -2.51
C LYS A 387 -17.91 -17.13 -2.47
N ASP A 388 -17.16 -17.92 -1.70
CA ASP A 388 -17.46 -19.34 -1.51
C ASP A 388 -18.32 -19.61 -0.26
N GLN A 389 -18.65 -20.87 -0.03
CA GLN A 389 -19.50 -21.31 1.09
C GLN A 389 -18.84 -21.11 2.48
N ASP A 390 -17.52 -21.03 2.54
CA ASP A 390 -16.76 -20.78 3.77
C ASP A 390 -16.50 -19.29 4.03
N ASN A 391 -17.15 -18.39 3.24
CA ASN A 391 -16.98 -16.94 3.26
C ASN A 391 -15.58 -16.46 2.85
N TYR A 392 -14.87 -17.21 2.00
CA TYR A 392 -13.64 -16.75 1.38
C TYR A 392 -13.97 -16.03 0.07
N TYR A 393 -13.30 -14.89 -0.14
CA TYR A 393 -13.48 -14.08 -1.33
C TYR A 393 -12.31 -14.26 -2.28
N TYR A 394 -12.62 -14.31 -3.57
CA TYR A 394 -11.63 -14.47 -4.65
C TYR A 394 -11.78 -13.30 -5.61
N VAL A 395 -10.75 -12.48 -5.73
CA VAL A 395 -10.74 -11.39 -6.71
C VAL A 395 -10.61 -12.00 -8.10
N VAL A 396 -11.63 -11.78 -8.93
CA VAL A 396 -11.67 -12.26 -10.31
C VAL A 396 -10.95 -11.28 -11.22
N ASP A 397 -11.26 -9.97 -11.10
CA ASP A 397 -10.59 -8.89 -11.82
C ASP A 397 -11.04 -7.52 -11.29
N ARG A 398 -10.62 -6.45 -11.97
CA ARG A 398 -11.17 -5.11 -11.82
C ARG A 398 -12.20 -4.81 -12.90
N ILE A 399 -13.29 -4.14 -12.55
CA ILE A 399 -14.32 -3.72 -13.51
C ILE A 399 -13.70 -3.00 -14.71
N LYS A 400 -12.74 -2.10 -14.47
CA LYS A 400 -12.04 -1.31 -15.50
C LYS A 400 -11.00 -2.07 -16.33
N ASP A 401 -10.58 -3.26 -15.90
CA ASP A 401 -9.56 -4.06 -16.57
C ASP A 401 -10.17 -5.22 -17.36
N MET A 402 -11.40 -5.65 -17.00
CA MET A 402 -12.20 -6.58 -17.78
C MET A 402 -12.45 -6.01 -19.18
N TYR A 403 -12.48 -6.88 -20.19
CA TYR A 403 -12.86 -6.51 -21.55
C TYR A 403 -13.93 -7.44 -22.10
N ILE A 404 -14.70 -6.95 -23.09
CA ILE A 404 -15.84 -7.66 -23.65
C ILE A 404 -15.50 -8.16 -25.05
N ARG A 405 -15.31 -9.47 -25.18
CA ARG A 405 -15.03 -10.12 -26.47
C ARG A 405 -16.27 -10.83 -27.02
N GLY A 406 -16.85 -10.27 -28.05
CA GLY A 406 -18.01 -10.87 -28.70
C GLY A 406 -19.19 -11.09 -27.74
N GLY A 407 -19.48 -10.13 -26.86
CA GLY A 407 -20.54 -10.19 -25.86
C GLY A 407 -20.23 -11.06 -24.64
N ARG A 408 -18.98 -11.48 -24.45
CA ARG A 408 -18.53 -12.27 -23.28
C ARG A 408 -17.50 -11.51 -22.49
N ASN A 409 -17.71 -11.45 -21.19
CA ASN A 409 -16.71 -10.89 -20.28
C ASN A 409 -15.47 -11.77 -20.26
N VAL A 410 -14.30 -11.15 -20.43
CA VAL A 410 -12.99 -11.78 -20.28
C VAL A 410 -12.25 -11.06 -19.17
N TYR A 411 -11.77 -11.83 -18.23
CA TYR A 411 -11.05 -11.37 -17.05
C TYR A 411 -9.55 -11.59 -17.27
N PRO A 412 -8.75 -10.53 -17.51
CA PRO A 412 -7.31 -10.61 -17.72
C PRO A 412 -6.58 -11.44 -16.67
N ARG A 413 -6.98 -11.32 -15.42
CA ARG A 413 -6.36 -12.05 -14.32
C ARG A 413 -6.44 -13.57 -14.46
N GLU A 414 -7.53 -14.12 -14.97
CA GLU A 414 -7.64 -15.57 -15.19
C GLU A 414 -6.58 -16.08 -16.18
N ILE A 415 -6.21 -15.26 -17.15
CA ILE A 415 -5.19 -15.58 -18.14
C ILE A 415 -3.80 -15.40 -17.53
N GLU A 416 -3.60 -14.33 -16.78
CA GLU A 416 -2.35 -14.04 -16.08
C GLU A 416 -2.00 -15.14 -15.08
N GLU A 417 -2.95 -15.63 -14.28
CA GLU A 417 -2.76 -16.76 -13.36
C GLU A 417 -2.26 -18.02 -14.09
N VAL A 418 -2.83 -18.33 -15.27
CA VAL A 418 -2.34 -19.46 -16.07
C VAL A 418 -0.95 -19.20 -16.62
N LEU A 419 -0.65 -17.98 -17.06
CA LEU A 419 0.71 -17.62 -17.54
C LEU A 419 1.76 -17.77 -16.43
N PHE A 420 1.44 -17.41 -15.19
CA PHE A 420 2.34 -17.57 -14.04
C PHE A 420 2.67 -19.03 -13.72
N THR A 421 1.81 -20.00 -14.11
CA THR A 421 2.12 -21.43 -13.95
C THR A 421 3.10 -21.97 -15.00
N HIS A 422 3.46 -21.18 -16.00
CA HIS A 422 4.43 -21.61 -17.02
C HIS A 422 5.85 -21.45 -16.50
N PRO A 423 6.70 -22.50 -16.51
CA PRO A 423 8.02 -22.50 -15.85
C PRO A 423 9.02 -21.46 -16.37
N LYS A 424 8.78 -20.91 -17.56
CA LYS A 424 9.63 -19.89 -18.17
C LYS A 424 9.12 -18.46 -17.97
N VAL A 425 7.95 -18.25 -17.36
CA VAL A 425 7.32 -16.95 -17.17
C VAL A 425 7.58 -16.44 -15.77
N SER A 426 8.18 -15.25 -15.66
CA SER A 426 8.38 -14.57 -14.38
C SER A 426 7.27 -13.57 -14.08
N GLU A 427 6.75 -12.89 -15.13
CA GLU A 427 5.67 -11.91 -14.99
C GLU A 427 4.78 -11.92 -16.23
N ALA A 428 3.51 -11.58 -16.03
CA ALA A 428 2.54 -11.44 -17.12
C ALA A 428 1.53 -10.34 -16.82
N ALA A 429 1.08 -9.68 -17.88
CA ALA A 429 -0.06 -8.76 -17.85
C ALA A 429 -0.88 -8.90 -19.12
N VAL A 430 -2.21 -8.89 -18.98
CA VAL A 430 -3.14 -8.94 -20.11
C VAL A 430 -4.01 -7.70 -20.11
N ILE A 431 -4.22 -7.11 -21.29
CA ILE A 431 -5.11 -5.96 -21.49
C ILE A 431 -6.10 -6.24 -22.61
N GLY A 432 -7.27 -5.63 -22.51
CA GLY A 432 -8.19 -5.51 -23.64
C GLY A 432 -7.71 -4.44 -24.61
N ILE A 433 -7.78 -4.75 -25.90
CA ILE A 433 -7.49 -3.86 -27.02
C ILE A 433 -8.66 -3.85 -27.99
N PRO A 434 -8.95 -2.73 -28.69
CA PRO A 434 -10.01 -2.67 -29.68
C PRO A 434 -9.85 -3.70 -30.80
N ASP A 435 -10.96 -4.31 -31.24
CA ASP A 435 -11.03 -5.26 -32.34
C ASP A 435 -12.30 -5.04 -33.18
N GLU A 436 -12.15 -4.94 -34.50
CA GLU A 436 -13.27 -4.65 -35.41
C GLU A 436 -14.36 -5.74 -35.41
N LYS A 437 -14.00 -6.99 -35.16
CA LYS A 437 -14.92 -8.12 -35.25
C LYS A 437 -15.59 -8.45 -33.91
N TYR A 438 -14.85 -8.33 -32.81
CA TYR A 438 -15.32 -8.79 -31.50
C TYR A 438 -15.53 -7.65 -30.51
N GLY A 439 -15.32 -6.39 -30.93
CA GLY A 439 -15.34 -5.20 -30.09
C GLY A 439 -14.01 -5.02 -29.36
N GLU A 440 -13.63 -6.02 -28.56
CA GLU A 440 -12.32 -6.05 -27.89
C GLU A 440 -11.70 -7.44 -27.99
N GLN A 441 -10.36 -7.47 -27.88
CA GLN A 441 -9.56 -8.71 -27.78
C GLN A 441 -8.44 -8.54 -26.76
N GLY A 442 -7.92 -9.68 -26.24
CA GLY A 442 -6.80 -9.70 -25.31
C GLY A 442 -5.46 -9.53 -26.01
N LYS A 443 -4.56 -8.76 -25.41
CA LYS A 443 -3.12 -8.75 -25.70
C LYS A 443 -2.35 -9.09 -24.42
N ALA A 444 -1.47 -10.08 -24.48
CA ALA A 444 -0.62 -10.50 -23.38
C ALA A 444 0.76 -9.85 -23.50
N PHE A 445 1.33 -9.41 -22.38
CA PHE A 445 2.72 -8.99 -22.22
C PHE A 445 3.36 -9.94 -21.23
N VAL A 446 4.52 -10.52 -21.60
CA VAL A 446 5.18 -11.57 -20.82
C VAL A 446 6.63 -11.23 -20.59
N VAL A 447 7.08 -11.33 -19.35
CA VAL A 447 8.49 -11.29 -18.97
C VAL A 447 8.95 -12.73 -18.73
N LEU A 448 10.00 -13.16 -19.39
CA LEU A 448 10.59 -14.49 -19.18
C LEU A 448 11.53 -14.50 -17.96
N SER A 449 11.59 -15.62 -17.27
CA SER A 449 12.58 -15.85 -16.22
C SER A 449 14.00 -15.80 -16.79
N GLN A 450 14.93 -15.32 -15.97
CA GLN A 450 16.32 -15.13 -16.40
C GLN A 450 16.93 -16.44 -16.95
N GLY A 451 17.55 -16.34 -18.14
CA GLY A 451 18.18 -17.48 -18.81
C GLY A 451 17.23 -18.36 -19.62
N PHE A 452 15.94 -18.09 -19.63
CA PHE A 452 14.97 -18.84 -20.44
C PHE A 452 14.65 -18.14 -21.76
N GLN A 453 14.29 -18.95 -22.75
CA GLN A 453 13.75 -18.51 -24.03
C GLN A 453 12.45 -19.27 -24.32
N ALA A 454 11.48 -18.61 -24.87
CA ALA A 454 10.22 -19.20 -25.32
C ALA A 454 9.76 -18.50 -26.61
N SER A 455 9.03 -19.21 -27.46
CA SER A 455 8.33 -18.61 -28.59
C SER A 455 6.91 -18.18 -28.20
N GLU A 456 6.33 -17.24 -28.93
CA GLU A 456 4.92 -16.87 -28.77
C GLU A 456 4.02 -18.09 -28.91
N GLU A 457 4.30 -18.95 -29.90
CA GLU A 457 3.55 -20.18 -30.15
C GLU A 457 3.59 -21.15 -28.96
N GLU A 458 4.74 -21.30 -28.30
CA GLU A 458 4.88 -22.14 -27.10
C GLU A 458 3.94 -21.67 -25.98
N ILE A 459 3.99 -20.36 -25.65
CA ILE A 459 3.15 -19.79 -24.58
C ILE A 459 1.66 -19.80 -24.95
N MET A 460 1.34 -19.48 -26.21
CA MET A 460 -0.05 -19.49 -26.67
C MET A 460 -0.65 -20.91 -26.70
N ASN A 461 0.14 -21.93 -27.06
CA ASN A 461 -0.30 -23.33 -27.00
C ASN A 461 -0.53 -23.75 -25.53
N TYR A 462 0.38 -23.37 -24.63
CA TYR A 462 0.22 -23.62 -23.20
C TYR A 462 -1.08 -23.02 -22.64
N LEU A 463 -1.39 -21.77 -23.01
CA LEU A 463 -2.68 -21.14 -22.68
C LEU A 463 -3.86 -21.88 -23.32
N GLY A 464 -3.77 -22.26 -24.58
CA GLY A 464 -4.84 -22.88 -25.35
C GLY A 464 -5.34 -24.20 -24.78
N GLU A 465 -4.48 -24.93 -24.03
CA GLU A 465 -4.83 -26.15 -23.32
C GLU A 465 -5.54 -25.90 -21.98
N ARG A 466 -5.46 -24.66 -21.43
CA ARG A 466 -5.85 -24.36 -20.04
C ARG A 466 -6.94 -23.33 -19.90
N VAL A 467 -7.16 -22.49 -20.92
CA VAL A 467 -8.25 -21.49 -20.91
C VAL A 467 -9.21 -21.71 -22.08
N ALA A 468 -10.45 -21.30 -21.91
CA ALA A 468 -11.45 -21.37 -22.97
C ALA A 468 -11.03 -20.53 -24.19
N LYS A 469 -11.31 -21.01 -25.41
CA LYS A 469 -10.86 -20.40 -26.67
C LYS A 469 -11.21 -18.91 -26.82
N TYR A 470 -12.34 -18.47 -26.26
CA TYR A 470 -12.72 -17.05 -26.33
C TYR A 470 -11.90 -16.15 -25.39
N LYS A 471 -11.22 -16.72 -24.38
CA LYS A 471 -10.34 -16.02 -23.45
C LYS A 471 -8.90 -15.87 -23.97
N LEU A 472 -8.51 -16.69 -24.98
CA LEU A 472 -7.14 -16.63 -25.52
C LEU A 472 -6.85 -15.21 -26.05
N PRO A 473 -5.71 -14.60 -25.64
CA PRO A 473 -5.24 -13.36 -26.25
C PRO A 473 -5.09 -13.52 -27.77
N GLN A 474 -5.27 -12.44 -28.52
CA GLN A 474 -5.00 -12.42 -29.95
C GLN A 474 -3.51 -12.49 -30.26
N SER A 475 -2.72 -11.86 -29.41
CA SER A 475 -1.26 -11.78 -29.57
C SER A 475 -0.57 -11.75 -28.21
N LEU A 476 0.71 -12.13 -28.23
CA LEU A 476 1.59 -12.09 -27.07
C LEU A 476 2.85 -11.29 -27.45
N GLN A 477 3.32 -10.48 -26.54
CA GLN A 477 4.57 -9.71 -26.70
C GLN A 477 5.49 -9.99 -25.53
N PHE A 478 6.72 -10.42 -25.82
CA PHE A 478 7.76 -10.49 -24.79
C PHE A 478 8.30 -9.08 -24.53
N VAL A 479 8.46 -8.75 -23.25
CA VAL A 479 9.02 -7.49 -22.76
C VAL A 479 10.11 -7.77 -21.73
N GLU A 480 11.07 -6.86 -21.59
CA GLU A 480 12.12 -6.99 -20.58
C GLU A 480 11.56 -6.78 -19.17
N GLU A 481 10.63 -5.83 -19.02
CA GLU A 481 9.94 -5.51 -17.77
C GLU A 481 8.52 -5.00 -18.02
N LEU A 482 7.63 -5.18 -17.05
CA LEU A 482 6.31 -4.58 -17.06
C LEU A 482 6.36 -3.22 -16.35
N PRO A 483 5.61 -2.20 -16.84
CA PRO A 483 5.50 -0.93 -16.14
C PRO A 483 4.82 -1.14 -14.78
N LYS A 484 5.48 -0.70 -13.71
CA LYS A 484 5.01 -0.87 -12.33
C LYS A 484 5.06 0.44 -11.57
N ASN A 485 4.17 0.58 -10.61
CA ASN A 485 4.29 1.63 -9.63
C ASN A 485 5.36 1.27 -8.56
N THR A 486 5.65 2.22 -7.67
CA THR A 486 6.66 2.10 -6.60
C THR A 486 6.38 1.01 -5.56
N VAL A 487 5.18 0.42 -5.57
CA VAL A 487 4.83 -0.74 -4.74
C VAL A 487 4.73 -2.04 -5.57
N GLY A 488 5.30 -2.05 -6.79
CA GLY A 488 5.39 -3.25 -7.61
C GLY A 488 4.11 -3.67 -8.34
N LYS A 489 3.04 -2.84 -8.30
CA LYS A 489 1.79 -3.12 -9.02
C LYS A 489 1.92 -2.75 -10.49
N VAL A 490 1.56 -3.67 -11.38
CA VAL A 490 1.55 -3.44 -12.83
C VAL A 490 0.58 -2.33 -13.22
N LEU A 491 1.05 -1.40 -14.06
CA LEU A 491 0.30 -0.26 -14.57
C LEU A 491 -0.30 -0.57 -15.95
N LYS A 492 -1.40 -1.36 -15.99
CA LYS A 492 -2.08 -1.75 -17.24
C LYS A 492 -2.49 -0.54 -18.09
N ARG A 493 -2.72 0.63 -17.47
CA ARG A 493 -2.98 1.89 -18.18
C ARG A 493 -1.83 2.28 -19.11
N GLU A 494 -0.60 2.11 -18.68
CA GLU A 494 0.59 2.44 -19.49
C GLU A 494 0.78 1.43 -20.63
N LEU A 495 0.48 0.16 -20.39
CA LEU A 495 0.46 -0.86 -21.45
C LEU A 495 -0.59 -0.54 -22.53
N ARG A 496 -1.80 -0.09 -22.12
CA ARG A 496 -2.83 0.36 -23.10
C ARG A 496 -2.37 1.59 -23.88
N ALA A 497 -1.78 2.59 -23.20
CA ALA A 497 -1.31 3.81 -23.84
C ALA A 497 -0.18 3.54 -24.85
N SER A 498 0.75 2.64 -24.53
CA SER A 498 1.85 2.26 -25.46
C SER A 498 1.36 1.46 -26.67
N TYR A 499 0.22 0.80 -26.57
CA TYR A 499 -0.37 0.08 -27.72
C TYR A 499 -1.13 0.99 -28.67
N MET A 500 -1.71 2.09 -28.18
CA MET A 500 -2.49 3.03 -29.00
C MET A 500 -1.62 4.06 -29.75
N GLN A 501 -0.32 4.11 -29.50
CA GLN A 501 0.69 4.89 -30.23
C GLN A 501 1.31 4.09 -31.38
#